data_38fe6573cc0d64129a13ad810fda524b
#
_entry.id   38fe6573cc0d64129a13ad810fda524b
#
_cell.length_a   1.000
_cell.length_b   1.000
_cell.length_c   1.000
_cell.angle_alpha   90.00
_cell.angle_beta   90.00
_cell.angle_gamma   90.00
#
_symmetry.space_group_name_H-M   'P 1'
#
loop_
_entity.id
_entity.type
_entity.pdbx_description
1 polymer ?
#
loop_
_entity_poly.entity_id
_entity_poly.type
_entity_poly.pdbx_seq_one_letter_code
_entity_poly.pdbx_strand_id
1 'polypeptide(L)'
;CMNGLMAMGINQQFRQGDRVIGSFCGCGTFAEETIVPAIATVKIDNDIPLDIAALIGCGVTTGVGAALNTAKVTPGSSVLVVGAGGVGIAAIQGARIAGASAIVAVDLHEGKLERAKAFGATHGVTPEEIPAALAEVTSGEGFDFTLECIGLASTMRQSFDLTRRGGTCCIVGVGRPDEMFELSAFEMFFSEKVLVGSMYGSADVRTDFNRFLSLYKSGKLDLDGMISRRIKIDEVNDALGSLGDADV
;
A
#
# COMPACT_ATOMS: atom_id res chain seq x y z
N CYS A 1 9.42 0.08 -13.21
CA CYS A 1 9.04 -0.39 -14.56
C CYS A 1 9.25 0.73 -15.55
N MET A 2 10.33 0.69 -16.33
CA MET A 2 10.68 1.75 -17.29
C MET A 2 9.65 1.93 -18.41
N ASN A 3 8.82 0.92 -18.69
CA ASN A 3 7.68 1.02 -19.59
C ASN A 3 6.55 0.19 -18.99
N GLY A 4 5.40 0.78 -18.74
CA GLY A 4 4.20 0.09 -18.24
C GLY A 4 3.81 -1.19 -19.02
N LEU A 5 4.35 -1.38 -20.21
CA LEU A 5 4.21 -2.57 -21.05
C LEU A 5 4.74 -3.85 -20.40
N MET A 6 5.81 -3.79 -19.58
CA MET A 6 6.32 -4.98 -18.86
C MET A 6 5.39 -5.37 -17.70
N ALA A 7 4.78 -4.40 -17.04
CA ALA A 7 3.80 -4.68 -15.99
C ALA A 7 2.51 -5.32 -16.55
N MET A 8 2.18 -5.02 -17.80
CA MET A 8 1.02 -5.61 -18.48
C MET A 8 1.30 -6.98 -19.13
N GLY A 9 2.51 -7.53 -18.98
CA GLY A 9 2.85 -8.87 -19.49
C GLY A 9 2.88 -9.01 -21.00
N ILE A 10 3.00 -7.90 -21.74
CA ILE A 10 2.86 -7.90 -23.21
C ILE A 10 3.99 -8.69 -23.90
N ASN A 11 5.15 -8.81 -23.29
CA ASN A 11 6.35 -9.37 -23.91
C ASN A 11 6.76 -10.77 -23.43
N GLN A 12 6.09 -11.32 -22.43
CA GLN A 12 6.34 -12.69 -21.98
C GLN A 12 5.04 -13.46 -21.88
N GLN A 13 4.98 -14.58 -22.57
CA GLN A 13 3.78 -15.39 -22.68
C GLN A 13 4.11 -16.82 -22.25
N PHE A 14 3.27 -17.34 -21.37
CA PHE A 14 3.24 -18.78 -21.07
C PHE A 14 2.28 -19.48 -22.02
N ARG A 15 2.44 -20.78 -22.18
CA ARG A 15 1.53 -21.60 -22.97
C ARG A 15 1.03 -22.78 -22.15
N GLN A 16 -0.25 -23.04 -22.30
CA GLN A 16 -0.90 -24.28 -21.85
C GLN A 16 -1.56 -24.92 -23.06
N GLY A 17 -0.89 -25.85 -23.70
CA GLY A 17 -1.27 -26.32 -25.04
C GLY A 17 -1.24 -25.14 -26.04
N ASP A 18 -2.36 -24.94 -26.74
CA ASP A 18 -2.50 -23.84 -27.71
C ASP A 18 -2.92 -22.48 -27.07
N ARG A 19 -3.29 -22.49 -25.79
CA ARG A 19 -3.70 -21.28 -25.07
C ARG A 19 -2.48 -20.45 -24.68
N VAL A 20 -2.49 -19.20 -25.10
CA VAL A 20 -1.50 -18.20 -24.66
C VAL A 20 -1.97 -17.56 -23.34
N ILE A 21 -1.09 -17.50 -22.36
CA ILE A 21 -1.32 -16.91 -21.05
C ILE A 21 -0.32 -15.78 -20.87
N GLY A 22 -0.82 -14.54 -20.71
CA GLY A 22 0.01 -13.38 -20.37
C GLY A 22 0.55 -13.49 -18.95
N SER A 23 1.76 -12.99 -18.71
CA SER A 23 2.36 -12.92 -17.38
C SER A 23 2.36 -11.49 -16.85
N PHE A 24 1.87 -11.30 -15.63
CA PHE A 24 2.01 -10.01 -14.95
C PHE A 24 3.48 -9.78 -14.59
N CYS A 25 4.00 -8.58 -14.83
CA CYS A 25 5.41 -8.21 -14.63
C CYS A 25 6.43 -9.12 -15.37
N GLY A 26 5.98 -9.95 -16.31
CA GLY A 26 6.86 -10.82 -17.09
C GLY A 26 7.50 -11.94 -16.28
N CYS A 27 6.93 -12.36 -15.15
CA CYS A 27 7.47 -13.44 -14.33
C CYS A 27 6.40 -14.44 -13.92
N GLY A 28 6.85 -15.70 -13.67
CA GLY A 28 6.08 -16.77 -13.05
C GLY A 28 6.87 -17.27 -11.86
N THR A 29 6.39 -16.95 -10.65
CA THR A 29 7.16 -17.13 -9.41
C THR A 29 6.65 -18.25 -8.51
N PHE A 30 5.50 -18.89 -8.83
CA PHE A 30 5.05 -20.11 -8.20
C PHE A 30 5.74 -21.31 -8.87
N ALA A 31 7.07 -21.38 -8.76
CA ALA A 31 7.92 -22.37 -9.38
C ALA A 31 9.22 -22.52 -8.58
N GLU A 32 9.88 -23.68 -8.70
CA GLU A 32 11.18 -23.96 -8.06
C GLU A 32 12.30 -23.06 -8.62
N GLU A 33 12.18 -22.69 -9.90
CA GLU A 33 13.14 -21.85 -10.60
C GLU A 33 12.41 -20.80 -11.47
N THR A 34 12.97 -19.60 -11.55
CA THR A 34 12.46 -18.55 -12.43
C THR A 34 13.62 -17.86 -13.15
N ILE A 35 13.37 -17.43 -14.38
CA ILE A 35 14.35 -16.67 -15.18
C ILE A 35 13.88 -15.24 -15.25
N VAL A 36 14.72 -14.33 -14.79
CA VAL A 36 14.44 -12.88 -14.83
C VAL A 36 15.64 -12.12 -15.41
N PRO A 37 15.44 -10.95 -16.03
CA PRO A 37 16.55 -10.11 -16.47
C PRO A 37 17.40 -9.67 -15.27
N ALA A 38 18.72 -9.77 -15.36
CA ALA A 38 19.64 -9.38 -14.29
C ALA A 38 19.42 -7.91 -13.82
N ILE A 39 18.99 -7.01 -14.72
CA ILE A 39 18.68 -5.64 -14.37
C ILE A 39 17.44 -5.50 -13.45
N ALA A 40 16.57 -6.50 -13.42
CA ALA A 40 15.38 -6.55 -12.57
C ALA A 40 15.66 -7.14 -11.19
N THR A 41 16.90 -7.51 -10.88
CA THR A 41 17.28 -8.07 -9.60
C THR A 41 17.97 -7.03 -8.72
N VAL A 42 17.68 -7.11 -7.42
CA VAL A 42 18.35 -6.31 -6.39
C VAL A 42 19.02 -7.28 -5.42
N LYS A 43 20.32 -7.13 -5.22
CA LYS A 43 21.04 -7.91 -4.21
C LYS A 43 20.65 -7.41 -2.82
N ILE A 44 20.26 -8.34 -1.97
CA ILE A 44 19.99 -8.10 -0.54
C ILE A 44 21.02 -8.84 0.31
N ASP A 45 21.09 -8.51 1.60
CA ASP A 45 21.97 -9.19 2.54
C ASP A 45 21.54 -10.62 2.78
N ASN A 46 22.51 -11.52 2.93
CA ASN A 46 22.27 -12.97 3.09
C ASN A 46 21.61 -13.35 4.43
N ASP A 47 21.63 -12.47 5.42
CA ASP A 47 21.00 -12.66 6.73
C ASP A 47 19.52 -12.31 6.77
N ILE A 48 18.96 -11.80 5.68
CA ILE A 48 17.52 -11.54 5.56
C ILE A 48 16.78 -12.85 5.22
N PRO A 49 15.80 -13.29 6.02
CA PRO A 49 14.96 -14.42 5.69
C PRO A 49 14.19 -14.17 4.38
N LEU A 50 14.08 -15.19 3.53
CA LEU A 50 13.49 -15.03 2.20
C LEU A 50 11.98 -14.74 2.23
N ASP A 51 11.26 -15.21 3.23
CA ASP A 51 9.84 -14.90 3.46
C ASP A 51 9.64 -13.42 3.84
N ILE A 52 10.57 -12.84 4.58
CA ILE A 52 10.61 -11.41 4.88
C ILE A 52 10.98 -10.61 3.63
N ALA A 53 12.01 -11.05 2.90
CA ALA A 53 12.43 -10.40 1.66
C ALA A 53 11.30 -10.33 0.61
N ALA A 54 10.47 -11.37 0.55
CA ALA A 54 9.34 -11.43 -0.38
C ALA A 54 8.32 -10.29 -0.15
N LEU A 55 8.10 -9.86 1.10
CA LEU A 55 7.18 -8.76 1.43
C LEU A 55 7.64 -7.42 0.85
N ILE A 56 8.96 -7.20 0.79
CA ILE A 56 9.56 -5.98 0.22
C ILE A 56 9.26 -5.87 -1.27
N GLY A 57 9.12 -6.99 -1.96
CA GLY A 57 8.95 -7.03 -3.42
C GLY A 57 7.71 -6.30 -3.97
N CYS A 58 6.67 -6.06 -3.15
CA CYS A 58 5.46 -5.37 -3.58
C CYS A 58 4.81 -4.54 -2.46
N GLY A 59 4.06 -5.19 -1.57
CA GLY A 59 3.15 -4.51 -0.63
C GLY A 59 3.85 -3.55 0.32
N VAL A 60 4.99 -3.94 0.88
CA VAL A 60 5.77 -3.10 1.79
C VAL A 60 6.35 -1.89 1.06
N THR A 61 6.98 -2.10 -0.07
CA THR A 61 7.53 -0.99 -0.89
C THR A 61 6.42 -0.04 -1.32
N THR A 62 5.26 -0.56 -1.69
CA THR A 62 4.10 0.26 -2.07
C THR A 62 3.62 1.11 -0.90
N GLY A 63 3.34 0.51 0.25
CA GLY A 63 2.74 1.23 1.37
C GLY A 63 3.73 2.14 2.10
N VAL A 64 4.90 1.64 2.48
CA VAL A 64 5.95 2.46 3.13
C VAL A 64 6.40 3.58 2.20
N GLY A 65 6.61 3.28 0.92
CA GLY A 65 6.99 4.27 -0.09
C GLY A 65 5.90 5.31 -0.34
N ALA A 66 4.62 4.93 -0.31
CA ALA A 66 3.52 5.89 -0.43
C ALA A 66 3.59 6.96 0.66
N ALA A 67 3.83 6.57 1.90
CA ALA A 67 3.96 7.51 3.02
C ALA A 67 5.25 8.34 2.94
N LEU A 68 6.41 7.69 2.69
CA LEU A 68 7.72 8.33 2.79
C LEU A 68 8.13 9.08 1.51
N ASN A 69 7.87 8.50 0.33
CA ASN A 69 8.40 9.02 -0.94
C ASN A 69 7.34 9.82 -1.70
N THR A 70 6.09 9.32 -1.78
CA THR A 70 5.01 9.96 -2.56
C THR A 70 4.34 11.07 -1.76
N ALA A 71 3.67 10.73 -0.67
CA ALA A 71 2.95 11.69 0.17
C ALA A 71 3.92 12.58 0.98
N LYS A 72 5.10 12.07 1.29
CA LYS A 72 6.14 12.78 2.08
C LYS A 72 5.59 13.23 3.43
N VAL A 73 4.98 12.30 4.13
CA VAL A 73 4.43 12.53 5.48
C VAL A 73 5.50 13.18 6.36
N THR A 74 5.09 14.19 7.10
CA THR A 74 5.99 14.99 7.95
C THR A 74 5.78 14.71 9.44
N PRO A 75 6.81 14.88 10.28
CA PRO A 75 6.65 14.74 11.73
C PRO A 75 5.55 15.65 12.29
N GLY A 76 4.76 15.10 13.21
CA GLY A 76 3.68 15.84 13.88
C GLY A 76 2.37 15.90 13.10
N SER A 77 2.31 15.40 11.85
CA SER A 77 1.10 15.43 11.03
C SER A 77 0.05 14.40 11.44
N SER A 78 -1.19 14.65 11.03
CA SER A 78 -2.33 13.73 11.08
C SER A 78 -2.44 12.97 9.75
N VAL A 79 -2.59 11.65 9.82
CA VAL A 79 -2.66 10.77 8.65
C VAL A 79 -3.90 9.89 8.71
N LEU A 80 -4.67 9.84 7.63
CA LEU A 80 -5.75 8.86 7.43
C LEU A 80 -5.27 7.79 6.45
N VAL A 81 -5.43 6.52 6.79
CA VAL A 81 -5.17 5.38 5.90
C VAL A 81 -6.47 4.63 5.67
N VAL A 82 -6.96 4.63 4.44
CA VAL A 82 -8.21 3.97 4.06
C VAL A 82 -7.89 2.59 3.47
N GLY A 83 -8.30 1.54 4.17
CA GLY A 83 -7.96 0.16 3.92
C GLY A 83 -6.77 -0.32 4.79
N ALA A 84 -7.03 -1.27 5.69
CA ALA A 84 -6.04 -1.86 6.60
C ALA A 84 -5.56 -3.26 6.15
N GLY A 85 -5.54 -3.52 4.84
CA GLY A 85 -4.87 -4.69 4.24
C GLY A 85 -3.35 -4.57 4.26
N GLY A 86 -2.63 -5.48 3.61
CA GLY A 86 -1.16 -5.52 3.62
C GLY A 86 -0.48 -4.21 3.19
N VAL A 87 -0.99 -3.54 2.15
CA VAL A 87 -0.49 -2.23 1.70
C VAL A 87 -0.82 -1.14 2.72
N GLY A 88 -2.04 -1.14 3.27
CA GLY A 88 -2.45 -0.16 4.28
C GLY A 88 -1.64 -0.29 5.59
N ILE A 89 -1.40 -1.51 6.06
CA ILE A 89 -0.50 -1.76 7.21
C ILE A 89 0.92 -1.24 6.95
N ALA A 90 1.44 -1.47 5.75
CA ALA A 90 2.74 -0.93 5.35
C ALA A 90 2.73 0.61 5.30
N ALA A 91 1.64 1.24 4.83
CA ALA A 91 1.47 2.69 4.82
C ALA A 91 1.39 3.28 6.24
N ILE A 92 0.67 2.60 7.15
CA ILE A 92 0.60 2.96 8.59
C ILE A 92 2.00 2.94 9.21
N GLN A 93 2.77 1.88 8.98
CA GLN A 93 4.15 1.82 9.46
C GLN A 93 5.03 2.93 8.84
N GLY A 94 4.84 3.20 7.55
CA GLY A 94 5.51 4.31 6.86
C GLY A 94 5.21 5.66 7.49
N ALA A 95 3.94 5.95 7.78
CA ALA A 95 3.50 7.18 8.46
C ALA A 95 4.08 7.28 9.87
N ARG A 96 4.11 6.17 10.63
CA ARG A 96 4.75 6.10 11.96
C ARG A 96 6.25 6.39 11.87
N ILE A 97 6.95 5.80 10.91
CA ILE A 97 8.38 6.02 10.67
C ILE A 97 8.65 7.48 10.29
N ALA A 98 7.74 8.12 9.52
CA ALA A 98 7.81 9.54 9.19
C ALA A 98 7.58 10.46 10.39
N GLY A 99 7.09 9.94 11.51
CA GLY A 99 6.83 10.71 12.73
C GLY A 99 5.45 11.38 12.78
N ALA A 100 4.44 10.84 12.10
CA ALA A 100 3.06 11.29 12.24
C ALA A 100 2.63 11.24 13.70
N SER A 101 1.91 12.26 14.19
CA SER A 101 1.42 12.35 15.56
C SER A 101 0.12 11.59 15.77
N ALA A 102 -0.70 11.48 14.74
CA ALA A 102 -1.93 10.72 14.72
C ALA A 102 -2.06 9.95 13.41
N ILE A 103 -2.42 8.67 13.51
CA ILE A 103 -2.64 7.79 12.37
C ILE A 103 -3.97 7.10 12.56
N VAL A 104 -4.93 7.44 11.73
CA VAL A 104 -6.28 6.85 11.74
C VAL A 104 -6.36 5.81 10.63
N ALA A 105 -6.59 4.55 11.00
CA ALA A 105 -6.84 3.47 10.05
C ALA A 105 -8.34 3.26 9.88
N VAL A 106 -8.79 3.10 8.64
CA VAL A 106 -10.19 2.83 8.30
C VAL A 106 -10.29 1.47 7.60
N ASP A 107 -11.14 0.59 8.11
CA ASP A 107 -11.51 -0.68 7.46
C ASP A 107 -12.92 -1.11 7.89
N LEU A 108 -13.53 -2.02 7.14
CA LEU A 108 -14.83 -2.61 7.48
C LEU A 108 -14.74 -3.67 8.61
N HIS A 109 -13.56 -4.23 8.84
CA HIS A 109 -13.34 -5.38 9.71
C HIS A 109 -12.57 -5.00 10.98
N GLU A 110 -13.19 -5.18 12.15
CA GLU A 110 -12.58 -4.88 13.45
C GLU A 110 -11.24 -5.57 13.65
N GLY A 111 -11.10 -6.85 13.26
CA GLY A 111 -9.84 -7.59 13.37
C GLY A 111 -8.68 -6.91 12.62
N LYS A 112 -8.96 -6.31 11.45
CA LYS A 112 -7.97 -5.52 10.69
C LYS A 112 -7.64 -4.20 11.37
N LEU A 113 -8.62 -3.56 12.02
CA LEU A 113 -8.40 -2.34 12.79
C LEU A 113 -7.53 -2.57 14.02
N GLU A 114 -7.75 -3.66 14.74
CA GLU A 114 -6.89 -4.04 15.87
C GLU A 114 -5.45 -4.36 15.41
N ARG A 115 -5.30 -5.06 14.29
CA ARG A 115 -3.98 -5.24 13.69
C ARG A 115 -3.33 -3.91 13.31
N ALA A 116 -4.08 -2.99 12.72
CA ALA A 116 -3.57 -1.66 12.35
C ALA A 116 -3.00 -0.92 13.56
N LYS A 117 -3.66 -0.99 14.71
CA LYS A 117 -3.17 -0.41 15.98
C LYS A 117 -1.84 -1.05 16.42
N ALA A 118 -1.71 -2.38 16.30
CA ALA A 118 -0.46 -3.07 16.63
C ALA A 118 0.72 -2.60 15.75
N PHE A 119 0.46 -2.17 14.51
CA PHE A 119 1.47 -1.64 13.59
C PHE A 119 1.69 -0.12 13.70
N GLY A 120 0.94 0.57 14.56
CA GLY A 120 1.17 1.96 14.88
C GLY A 120 0.06 2.94 14.51
N ALA A 121 -1.13 2.46 14.11
CA ALA A 121 -2.30 3.32 14.05
C ALA A 121 -2.68 3.75 15.47
N THR A 122 -2.94 5.04 15.65
CA THR A 122 -3.42 5.58 16.92
C THR A 122 -4.92 5.34 17.11
N HIS A 123 -5.66 5.27 16.00
CA HIS A 123 -7.09 5.00 15.95
C HIS A 123 -7.38 3.97 14.85
N GLY A 124 -8.28 3.04 15.14
CA GLY A 124 -8.88 2.14 14.16
C GLY A 124 -10.37 2.37 14.18
N VAL A 125 -10.96 2.74 13.05
CA VAL A 125 -12.36 3.14 12.93
C VAL A 125 -13.03 2.51 11.73
N THR A 126 -14.33 2.22 11.85
CA THR A 126 -15.16 1.86 10.70
C THR A 126 -15.50 3.11 9.87
N PRO A 127 -15.99 2.96 8.63
CA PRO A 127 -16.41 4.11 7.83
C PRO A 127 -17.45 5.01 8.50
N GLU A 128 -18.33 4.44 9.31
CA GLU A 128 -19.37 5.15 10.05
C GLU A 128 -18.80 6.03 11.18
N GLU A 129 -17.64 5.65 11.70
CA GLU A 129 -16.97 6.34 12.80
C GLU A 129 -16.00 7.44 12.34
N ILE A 130 -15.75 7.55 11.03
CA ILE A 130 -14.86 8.59 10.46
C ILE A 130 -15.21 10.01 10.94
N PRO A 131 -16.50 10.45 10.99
CA PRO A 131 -16.81 11.79 11.43
C PRO A 131 -16.38 12.08 12.87
N ALA A 132 -16.48 11.10 13.76
CA ALA A 132 -16.05 11.23 15.14
C ALA A 132 -14.52 11.35 15.25
N ALA A 133 -13.79 10.47 14.55
CA ALA A 133 -12.32 10.49 14.50
C ALA A 133 -11.79 11.79 13.87
N LEU A 134 -12.44 12.27 12.81
CA LEU A 134 -12.11 13.55 12.16
C LEU A 134 -12.23 14.72 13.16
N ALA A 135 -13.33 14.76 13.91
CA ALA A 135 -13.54 15.81 14.91
C ALA A 135 -12.51 15.73 16.05
N GLU A 136 -12.23 14.53 16.53
CA GLU A 136 -11.28 14.29 17.64
C GLU A 136 -9.84 14.63 17.24
N VAL A 137 -9.38 14.12 16.08
CA VAL A 137 -7.97 14.21 15.67
C VAL A 137 -7.62 15.54 15.03
N THR A 138 -8.57 16.15 14.28
CA THR A 138 -8.29 17.32 13.44
C THR A 138 -9.19 18.51 13.74
N SER A 139 -10.02 18.44 14.79
CA SER A 139 -11.05 19.44 15.09
C SER A 139 -12.02 19.69 13.91
N GLY A 140 -12.17 18.71 13.02
CA GLY A 140 -13.03 18.78 11.84
C GLY A 140 -12.40 19.41 10.60
N GLU A 141 -11.16 19.88 10.67
CA GLU A 141 -10.48 20.57 9.55
C GLU A 141 -10.02 19.64 8.41
N GLY A 142 -9.93 18.35 8.66
CA GLY A 142 -9.39 17.33 7.73
C GLY A 142 -7.97 16.89 8.08
N PHE A 143 -7.54 15.80 7.50
CA PHE A 143 -6.21 15.22 7.73
C PHE A 143 -5.15 15.93 6.88
N ASP A 144 -3.92 16.04 7.41
CA ASP A 144 -2.79 16.56 6.65
C ASP A 144 -2.48 15.67 5.44
N PHE A 145 -2.55 14.36 5.64
CA PHE A 145 -2.34 13.36 4.60
C PHE A 145 -3.45 12.30 4.64
N THR A 146 -3.95 11.92 3.48
CA THR A 146 -4.80 10.75 3.31
C THR A 146 -4.15 9.79 2.33
N LEU A 147 -4.13 8.50 2.68
CA LEU A 147 -3.55 7.42 1.88
C LEU A 147 -4.68 6.43 1.57
N GLU A 148 -5.13 6.41 0.32
CA GLU A 148 -6.18 5.50 -0.13
C GLU A 148 -5.53 4.19 -0.61
N CYS A 149 -5.81 3.06 0.07
CA CYS A 149 -5.18 1.77 -0.16
C CYS A 149 -6.15 0.67 -0.60
N ILE A 150 -7.37 1.02 -1.04
CA ILE A 150 -8.40 0.07 -1.49
C ILE A 150 -8.46 0.00 -3.03
N GLY A 151 -8.57 1.16 -3.67
CA GLY A 151 -8.65 1.26 -5.12
C GLY A 151 -10.09 1.36 -5.65
N LEU A 152 -11.02 1.97 -4.91
CA LEU A 152 -12.37 2.26 -5.37
C LEU A 152 -12.55 3.76 -5.63
N ALA A 153 -13.26 4.13 -6.68
CA ALA A 153 -13.53 5.54 -6.99
C ALA A 153 -14.22 6.27 -5.82
N SER A 154 -15.09 5.59 -5.09
CA SER A 154 -15.78 6.13 -3.92
C SER A 154 -14.83 6.43 -2.75
N THR A 155 -13.90 5.53 -2.44
CA THR A 155 -12.91 5.73 -1.36
C THR A 155 -11.85 6.75 -1.76
N MET A 156 -11.50 6.84 -3.05
CA MET A 156 -10.62 7.91 -3.58
C MET A 156 -11.26 9.28 -3.39
N ARG A 157 -12.56 9.41 -3.74
CA ARG A 157 -13.32 10.64 -3.53
C ARG A 157 -13.41 10.99 -2.04
N GLN A 158 -13.79 10.02 -1.19
CA GLN A 158 -13.87 10.19 0.25
C GLN A 158 -12.52 10.61 0.85
N SER A 159 -11.41 10.00 0.44
CA SER A 159 -10.07 10.37 0.91
C SER A 159 -9.72 11.81 0.53
N PHE A 160 -10.07 12.25 -0.68
CA PHE A 160 -9.88 13.63 -1.09
C PHE A 160 -10.73 14.60 -0.25
N ASP A 161 -11.98 14.26 0.06
CA ASP A 161 -12.86 15.09 0.89
C ASP A 161 -12.31 15.26 2.30
N LEU A 162 -11.82 14.15 2.90
CA LEU A 162 -11.27 14.10 4.26
C LEU A 162 -9.87 14.75 4.40
N THR A 163 -9.22 15.07 3.29
CA THR A 163 -7.96 15.82 3.30
C THR A 163 -8.26 17.30 3.62
N ARG A 164 -7.50 17.91 4.54
CA ARG A 164 -7.66 19.33 4.84
C ARG A 164 -7.26 20.24 3.66
N ARG A 165 -7.63 21.51 3.72
CA ARG A 165 -7.11 22.52 2.79
C ARG A 165 -5.57 22.52 2.82
N GLY A 166 -4.94 22.51 1.64
CA GLY A 166 -3.49 22.47 1.49
C GLY A 166 -2.85 21.11 1.88
N GLY A 167 -3.66 20.11 2.23
CA GLY A 167 -3.19 18.75 2.54
C GLY A 167 -2.95 17.90 1.28
N THR A 168 -2.47 16.68 1.48
CA THR A 168 -2.14 15.75 0.38
C THR A 168 -3.00 14.49 0.43
N CYS A 169 -3.74 14.25 -0.64
CA CYS A 169 -4.45 12.99 -0.90
C CYS A 169 -3.60 12.11 -1.83
N CYS A 170 -3.15 10.97 -1.33
CA CYS A 170 -2.31 10.01 -2.03
C CYS A 170 -3.11 8.76 -2.38
N ILE A 171 -3.31 8.49 -3.67
CA ILE A 171 -4.01 7.31 -4.17
C ILE A 171 -2.98 6.20 -4.39
N VAL A 172 -3.11 5.12 -3.63
CA VAL A 172 -2.22 3.95 -3.63
C VAL A 172 -2.92 2.73 -4.20
N GLY A 173 -4.22 2.60 -3.93
CA GLY A 173 -5.07 1.53 -4.43
C GLY A 173 -5.21 1.60 -5.96
N VAL A 174 -5.29 0.43 -6.59
CA VAL A 174 -5.43 0.34 -8.05
C VAL A 174 -6.91 0.29 -8.41
N GLY A 175 -7.41 1.41 -8.92
CA GLY A 175 -8.79 1.51 -9.42
C GLY A 175 -8.99 0.73 -10.72
N ARG A 176 -10.25 0.40 -11.02
CA ARG A 176 -10.61 -0.22 -12.30
C ARG A 176 -10.47 0.81 -13.43
N PRO A 177 -10.06 0.39 -14.65
CA PRO A 177 -9.85 1.31 -15.77
C PRO A 177 -11.11 2.06 -16.22
N ASP A 178 -12.28 1.51 -15.92
CA ASP A 178 -13.60 2.04 -16.28
C ASP A 178 -14.27 2.85 -15.15
N GLU A 179 -13.66 2.90 -13.97
CA GLU A 179 -14.14 3.70 -12.84
C GLU A 179 -13.57 5.11 -12.86
N MET A 180 -14.43 6.07 -12.56
CA MET A 180 -14.04 7.48 -12.46
C MET A 180 -14.61 8.09 -11.19
N PHE A 181 -13.89 9.03 -10.59
CA PHE A 181 -14.42 9.93 -9.59
C PHE A 181 -14.26 11.37 -10.06
N GLU A 182 -15.23 12.19 -9.72
CA GLU A 182 -15.29 13.56 -10.19
C GLU A 182 -14.78 14.56 -9.15
N LEU A 183 -14.04 15.56 -9.61
CA LEU A 183 -13.59 16.69 -8.83
C LEU A 183 -14.06 17.98 -9.52
N SER A 184 -14.66 18.90 -8.76
CA SER A 184 -15.01 20.20 -9.26
C SER A 184 -13.76 21.04 -9.52
N ALA A 185 -13.69 21.73 -10.66
CA ALA A 185 -12.60 22.65 -10.95
C ALA A 185 -12.51 23.77 -9.89
N PHE A 186 -13.67 24.24 -9.39
CA PHE A 186 -13.74 25.21 -8.31
C PHE A 186 -13.17 24.65 -6.99
N GLU A 187 -13.53 23.43 -6.63
CA GLU A 187 -13.04 22.73 -5.45
C GLU A 187 -11.51 22.58 -5.49
N MET A 188 -10.95 22.15 -6.62
CA MET A 188 -9.50 22.02 -6.79
C MET A 188 -8.77 23.35 -6.56
N PHE A 189 -9.31 24.44 -7.09
CA PHE A 189 -8.72 25.77 -6.93
C PHE A 189 -8.77 26.23 -5.47
N PHE A 190 -9.95 26.15 -4.84
CA PHE A 190 -10.16 26.71 -3.50
C PHE A 190 -9.56 25.88 -2.37
N SER A 191 -9.47 24.57 -2.56
CA SER A 191 -8.95 23.66 -1.52
C SER A 191 -7.42 23.65 -1.44
N GLU A 192 -6.72 24.06 -2.50
CA GLU A 192 -5.25 23.98 -2.58
C GLU A 192 -4.69 22.58 -2.25
N LYS A 193 -5.53 21.53 -2.34
CA LYS A 193 -5.15 20.17 -2.04
C LYS A 193 -4.23 19.62 -3.11
N VAL A 194 -3.29 18.78 -2.71
CA VAL A 194 -2.49 17.97 -3.64
C VAL A 194 -3.16 16.62 -3.79
N LEU A 195 -3.54 16.25 -5.02
CA LEU A 195 -3.95 14.90 -5.38
C LEU A 195 -2.81 14.22 -6.14
N VAL A 196 -2.29 13.12 -5.62
CA VAL A 196 -1.14 12.43 -6.21
C VAL A 196 -1.36 10.91 -6.24
N GLY A 197 -0.99 10.27 -7.36
CA GLY A 197 -0.96 8.82 -7.46
C GLY A 197 0.38 8.25 -6.98
N SER A 198 0.34 7.11 -6.30
CA SER A 198 1.51 6.41 -5.80
C SER A 198 1.63 5.04 -6.46
N MET A 199 2.32 4.97 -7.58
CA MET A 199 2.65 3.68 -8.18
C MET A 199 3.88 3.09 -7.49
N TYR A 200 3.71 1.91 -6.88
CA TYR A 200 4.81 1.18 -6.24
C TYR A 200 5.58 2.02 -5.19
N GLY A 201 4.85 2.91 -4.49
CA GLY A 201 5.44 3.79 -3.48
C GLY A 201 6.41 4.82 -4.01
N SER A 202 6.37 5.15 -5.31
CA SER A 202 7.36 6.01 -5.99
C SER A 202 8.80 5.58 -5.72
N ALA A 203 9.04 4.27 -5.55
CA ALA A 203 10.30 3.75 -5.07
C ALA A 203 11.37 3.66 -6.18
N ASP A 204 12.59 4.04 -5.83
CA ASP A 204 13.80 3.56 -6.49
C ASP A 204 14.20 2.21 -5.85
N VAL A 205 13.84 1.11 -6.50
CA VAL A 205 14.02 -0.25 -5.96
C VAL A 205 15.46 -0.57 -5.55
N ARG A 206 16.45 0.01 -6.23
CA ARG A 206 17.87 -0.23 -5.94
C ARG A 206 18.31 0.39 -4.63
N THR A 207 17.69 1.49 -4.27
CA THR A 207 17.96 2.23 -3.03
C THR A 207 16.97 1.84 -1.93
N ASP A 208 15.68 1.84 -2.24
CA ASP A 208 14.63 1.71 -1.24
C ASP A 208 14.51 0.30 -0.66
N PHE A 209 14.78 -0.77 -1.43
CA PHE A 209 14.77 -2.13 -0.88
C PHE A 209 15.75 -2.27 0.29
N ASN A 210 16.98 -1.85 0.10
CA ASN A 210 17.99 -1.91 1.15
C ASN A 210 17.68 -0.94 2.30
N ARG A 211 17.08 0.22 2.02
CA ARG A 211 16.59 1.17 3.03
C ARG A 211 15.51 0.55 3.90
N PHE A 212 14.52 -0.11 3.32
CA PHE A 212 13.42 -0.74 4.06
C PHE A 212 13.92 -1.96 4.85
N LEU A 213 14.83 -2.76 4.29
CA LEU A 213 15.48 -3.84 5.04
C LEU A 213 16.33 -3.32 6.21
N SER A 214 16.96 -2.16 6.08
CA SER A 214 17.67 -1.51 7.18
C SER A 214 16.69 -1.04 8.29
N LEU A 215 15.51 -0.56 7.92
CA LEU A 215 14.45 -0.24 8.87
C LEU A 215 13.94 -1.49 9.60
N TYR A 216 13.79 -2.60 8.89
CA TYR A 216 13.47 -3.90 9.48
C TYR A 216 14.55 -4.35 10.48
N LYS A 217 15.82 -4.41 10.08
CA LYS A 217 16.94 -4.79 10.95
C LYS A 217 17.05 -3.92 12.21
N SER A 218 16.68 -2.65 12.11
CA SER A 218 16.68 -1.72 13.25
C SER A 218 15.40 -1.77 14.11
N GLY A 219 14.46 -2.68 13.81
CA GLY A 219 13.20 -2.83 14.53
C GLY A 219 12.20 -1.69 14.32
N LYS A 220 12.45 -0.79 13.34
CA LYS A 220 11.53 0.31 13.02
C LYS A 220 10.40 -0.11 12.08
N LEU A 221 10.61 -1.13 11.27
CA LEU A 221 9.64 -1.72 10.37
C LEU A 221 9.42 -3.17 10.80
N ASP A 222 8.21 -3.53 11.19
CA ASP A 222 7.83 -4.89 11.56
C ASP A 222 7.31 -5.62 10.32
N LEU A 223 8.09 -6.54 9.80
CA LEU A 223 7.70 -7.39 8.68
C LEU A 223 7.26 -8.78 9.12
N ASP A 224 7.78 -9.29 10.23
CA ASP A 224 7.38 -10.59 10.77
C ASP A 224 5.91 -10.61 11.15
N GLY A 225 5.41 -9.56 11.80
CA GLY A 225 4.01 -9.39 12.16
C GLY A 225 3.06 -9.25 10.95
N MET A 226 3.58 -8.91 9.78
CA MET A 226 2.77 -8.82 8.56
C MET A 226 2.43 -10.19 7.96
N ILE A 227 3.15 -11.26 8.32
CA ILE A 227 2.90 -12.60 7.81
C ILE A 227 1.75 -13.23 8.63
N SER A 228 0.57 -13.35 8.03
CA SER A 228 -0.58 -13.97 8.68
C SER A 228 -0.51 -15.50 8.65
N ARG A 229 0.00 -16.09 7.56
CA ARG A 229 0.04 -17.55 7.37
C ARG A 229 1.20 -17.95 6.48
N ARG A 230 1.78 -19.12 6.74
CA ARG A 230 2.73 -19.81 5.84
C ARG A 230 2.05 -21.04 5.25
N ILE A 231 2.15 -21.20 3.94
CA ILE A 231 1.51 -22.27 3.18
C ILE A 231 2.53 -23.00 2.31
N LYS A 232 2.18 -24.19 1.85
CA LYS A 232 2.91 -24.90 0.80
C LYS A 232 2.42 -24.47 -0.58
N ILE A 233 3.20 -24.76 -1.62
CA ILE A 233 2.88 -24.39 -3.01
C ILE A 233 1.58 -25.02 -3.52
N ASP A 234 1.26 -26.22 -3.09
CA ASP A 234 0.03 -26.94 -3.43
C ASP A 234 -1.26 -26.29 -2.81
N GLU A 235 -1.10 -25.48 -1.76
CA GLU A 235 -2.20 -24.77 -1.11
C GLU A 235 -2.43 -23.36 -1.70
N VAL A 236 -1.67 -22.95 -2.72
CA VAL A 236 -1.68 -21.56 -3.24
C VAL A 236 -3.04 -21.15 -3.80
N ASN A 237 -3.76 -22.06 -4.47
CA ASN A 237 -5.07 -21.74 -5.05
C ASN A 237 -6.12 -21.48 -3.96
N ASP A 238 -6.12 -22.28 -2.90
CA ASP A 238 -7.03 -22.10 -1.76
C ASP A 238 -6.70 -20.82 -1.00
N ALA A 239 -5.41 -20.51 -0.82
CA ALA A 239 -4.95 -19.26 -0.21
C ALA A 239 -5.36 -18.03 -1.02
N LEU A 240 -5.23 -18.07 -2.35
CA LEU A 240 -5.69 -16.99 -3.23
C LEU A 240 -7.22 -16.83 -3.18
N GLY A 241 -7.97 -17.96 -3.09
CA GLY A 241 -9.42 -17.93 -2.93
C GLY A 241 -9.86 -17.24 -1.63
N SER A 242 -9.10 -17.41 -0.56
CA SER A 242 -9.42 -16.83 0.76
C SER A 242 -9.02 -15.36 0.94
N LEU A 243 -8.35 -14.73 -0.02
CA LEU A 243 -7.97 -13.30 0.10
C LEU A 243 -9.16 -12.33 0.19
N GLY A 244 -10.36 -12.78 -0.20
CA GLY A 244 -11.59 -12.02 -0.04
C GLY A 244 -12.27 -12.19 1.32
N ASP A 245 -11.78 -13.10 2.15
CA ASP A 245 -12.37 -13.38 3.46
C ASP A 245 -11.93 -12.33 4.49
N ALA A 246 -12.84 -12.02 5.42
CA ALA A 246 -12.64 -10.94 6.39
C ALA A 246 -11.44 -11.16 7.33
N ASP A 247 -11.07 -12.43 7.55
CA ASP A 247 -10.09 -12.84 8.55
C ASP A 247 -8.67 -13.11 7.99
N VAL A 248 -8.43 -12.77 6.71
CA VAL A 248 -7.14 -12.98 6.03
C VAL A 248 -6.35 -11.70 5.87
#